data_38ec6dfd8378d3d98b763f5bd8aec98c
#
_entry.id   38ec6dfd8378d3d98b763f5bd8aec98c
#
_cell.length_a   1.000
_cell.length_b   1.000
_cell.length_c   1.000
_cell.angle_alpha   90.00
_cell.angle_beta   90.00
_cell.angle_gamma   90.00
#
_symmetry.space_group_name_H-M   'P 1'
#
loop_
_entity.id
_entity.type
_entity.pdbx_description
1 polymer ?
#
loop_
_entity_poly.entity_id
_entity_poly.type
_entity_poly.pdbx_seq_one_letter_code
_entity_poly.pdbx_strand_id
1 'polypeptide(L)'
;MQNIAVVYYSGYGHTKLVAEKVAQGAHADLISIDNEGNITEQEWEKLDAADAIIFGAPTYMGGAPWQFKKFADASSKAWFTRKWQDKVFGGFTNSASLNGDKQVTLIYLQTLASQHGGLWVSLGQAPANVLASTREDVNNLGGSVGLLVQSPADAGADQIP
;
A
#
# COMPACT_ATOMS: atom_id res chain seq x y z
N MET A 1 13.08 -15.38 11.20
CA MET A 1 12.08 -14.99 10.21
C MET A 1 12.02 -13.47 10.25
N GLN A 2 11.95 -12.81 9.09
CA GLN A 2 11.77 -11.36 9.05
C GLN A 2 10.29 -11.06 9.40
N ASN A 3 10.07 -10.06 10.25
CA ASN A 3 8.73 -9.60 10.60
C ASN A 3 8.28 -8.56 9.58
N ILE A 4 7.27 -8.88 8.80
CA ILE A 4 6.71 -7.98 7.78
C ILE A 4 5.30 -7.58 8.21
N ALA A 5 4.94 -6.32 8.06
CA ALA A 5 3.59 -5.81 8.30
C ALA A 5 3.05 -5.13 7.04
N VAL A 6 1.78 -5.38 6.74
CA VAL A 6 1.01 -4.66 5.73
C VAL A 6 0.01 -3.77 6.46
N VAL A 7 0.14 -2.47 6.35
CA VAL A 7 -0.82 -1.51 6.92
C VAL A 7 -1.56 -0.81 5.80
N TYR A 8 -2.89 -0.82 5.86
CA TYR A 8 -3.72 -0.33 4.76
C TYR A 8 -5.02 0.30 5.24
N TYR A 9 -5.59 1.15 4.39
CA TYR A 9 -6.98 1.61 4.49
C TYR A 9 -7.80 1.09 3.31
N SER A 10 -9.06 0.75 3.55
CA SER A 10 -10.00 0.33 2.51
C SER A 10 -11.40 0.85 2.79
N GLY A 11 -11.90 1.78 1.95
CA GLY A 11 -13.25 2.33 2.10
C GLY A 11 -14.35 1.43 1.54
N TYR A 12 -14.07 0.66 0.49
CA TYR A 12 -15.05 -0.15 -0.25
C TYR A 12 -14.70 -1.64 -0.34
N GLY A 13 -13.67 -2.10 0.35
CA GLY A 13 -13.25 -3.51 0.35
C GLY A 13 -12.20 -3.87 -0.72
N HIS A 14 -12.04 -3.09 -1.78
CA HIS A 14 -11.10 -3.40 -2.87
C HIS A 14 -9.64 -3.40 -2.39
N THR A 15 -9.22 -2.35 -1.69
CA THR A 15 -7.85 -2.27 -1.14
C THR A 15 -7.61 -3.37 -0.10
N LYS A 16 -8.64 -3.79 0.65
CA LYS A 16 -8.56 -4.90 1.59
C LYS A 16 -8.20 -6.20 0.87
N LEU A 17 -8.88 -6.53 -0.23
CA LEU A 17 -8.55 -7.74 -1.00
C LEU A 17 -7.09 -7.73 -1.48
N VAL A 18 -6.63 -6.60 -2.02
CA VAL A 18 -5.22 -6.46 -2.44
C VAL A 18 -4.27 -6.64 -1.25
N ALA A 19 -4.58 -6.01 -0.11
CA ALA A 19 -3.78 -6.11 1.11
C ALA A 19 -3.67 -7.56 1.61
N GLU A 20 -4.78 -8.31 1.58
CA GLU A 20 -4.81 -9.73 1.96
C GLU A 20 -3.90 -10.57 1.04
N LYS A 21 -3.92 -10.33 -0.28
CA LYS A 21 -3.04 -11.02 -1.23
C LYS A 21 -1.57 -10.67 -1.04
N VAL A 22 -1.27 -9.39 -0.83
CA VAL A 22 0.09 -8.93 -0.54
C VAL A 22 0.59 -9.52 0.78
N ALA A 23 -0.23 -9.51 1.83
CA ALA A 23 0.13 -10.09 3.14
C ALA A 23 0.33 -11.60 3.04
N GLN A 24 -0.51 -12.31 2.28
CA GLN A 24 -0.36 -13.75 2.04
C GLN A 24 0.98 -14.06 1.33
N GLY A 25 1.31 -13.32 0.28
CA GLY A 25 2.55 -13.51 -0.49
C GLY A 25 3.81 -13.17 0.33
N ALA A 26 3.72 -12.18 1.20
CA ALA A 26 4.83 -11.74 2.05
C ALA A 26 4.90 -12.48 3.40
N HIS A 27 3.94 -13.33 3.73
CA HIS A 27 3.77 -13.92 5.07
C HIS A 27 3.76 -12.84 6.17
N ALA A 28 3.01 -11.75 5.92
CA ALA A 28 3.02 -10.56 6.73
C ALA A 28 1.82 -10.46 7.67
N ASP A 29 1.99 -9.75 8.78
CA ASP A 29 0.88 -9.29 9.62
C ASP A 29 0.04 -8.27 8.85
N LEU A 30 -1.29 -8.40 8.93
CA LEU A 30 -2.23 -7.51 8.26
C LEU A 30 -2.84 -6.53 9.27
N ILE A 31 -2.69 -5.24 9.03
CA ILE A 31 -3.16 -4.16 9.90
C ILE A 31 -4.10 -3.25 9.11
N SER A 32 -5.35 -3.15 9.56
CA SER A 32 -6.37 -2.32 8.92
C SER A 32 -6.54 -0.99 9.65
N ILE A 33 -6.32 0.10 8.95
CA ILE A 33 -6.70 1.44 9.43
C ILE A 33 -8.23 1.51 9.42
N ASP A 34 -8.82 1.92 10.53
CA ASP A 34 -10.27 2.03 10.68
C ASP A 34 -10.86 3.24 9.92
N ASN A 35 -12.17 3.36 9.90
CA ASN A 35 -12.87 4.45 9.22
C ASN A 35 -12.59 5.84 9.83
N GLU A 36 -12.07 5.87 11.05
CA GLU A 36 -11.65 7.09 11.73
C GLU A 36 -10.15 7.39 11.55
N GLY A 37 -9.44 6.57 10.77
CA GLY A 37 -8.01 6.74 10.49
C GLY A 37 -7.09 6.31 11.63
N ASN A 38 -7.53 5.40 12.49
CA ASN A 38 -6.76 4.91 13.63
C ASN A 38 -6.37 3.44 13.44
N ILE A 39 -5.35 3.03 14.18
CA ILE A 39 -5.01 1.65 14.49
C ILE A 39 -4.83 1.54 16.02
N THR A 40 -4.88 0.32 16.53
CA THR A 40 -4.71 0.05 17.96
C THR A 40 -3.26 0.22 18.42
N GLU A 41 -3.04 0.39 19.72
CA GLU A 41 -1.70 0.49 20.30
C GLU A 41 -0.87 -0.78 20.04
N GLN A 42 -1.51 -1.96 20.07
CA GLN A 42 -0.84 -3.22 19.74
C GLN A 42 -0.39 -3.27 18.27
N GLU A 43 -1.16 -2.68 17.36
CA GLU A 43 -0.79 -2.59 15.93
C GLU A 43 0.35 -1.60 15.71
N TRP A 44 0.41 -0.50 16.47
CA TRP A 44 1.59 0.38 16.47
C TRP A 44 2.84 -0.36 16.96
N GLU A 45 2.74 -1.17 18.01
CA GLU A 45 3.85 -2.00 18.50
C GLU A 45 4.32 -3.01 17.45
N LYS A 46 3.40 -3.61 16.70
CA LYS A 46 3.74 -4.50 15.57
C LYS A 46 4.50 -3.77 14.47
N LEU A 47 4.06 -2.57 14.07
CA LEU A 47 4.77 -1.75 13.08
C LEU A 47 6.16 -1.35 13.58
N ASP A 48 6.29 -1.00 14.85
CA ASP A 48 7.56 -0.65 15.46
C ASP A 48 8.54 -1.85 15.50
N ALA A 49 8.03 -3.06 15.69
CA ALA A 49 8.81 -4.29 15.73
C ALA A 49 9.08 -4.91 14.34
N ALA A 50 8.37 -4.48 13.30
CA ALA A 50 8.55 -5.03 11.95
C ALA A 50 9.90 -4.65 11.34
N ASP A 51 10.49 -5.55 10.56
CA ASP A 51 11.68 -5.29 9.74
C ASP A 51 11.31 -4.58 8.42
N ALA A 52 10.09 -4.85 7.93
CA ALA A 52 9.56 -4.25 6.73
C ALA A 52 8.09 -3.85 6.91
N ILE A 53 7.69 -2.73 6.29
CA ILE A 53 6.32 -2.20 6.30
C ILE A 53 5.87 -1.95 4.87
N ILE A 54 4.73 -2.54 4.49
CA ILE A 54 4.10 -2.33 3.18
C ILE A 54 2.87 -1.44 3.39
N PHE A 55 2.86 -0.27 2.76
CA PHE A 55 1.75 0.67 2.80
C PHE A 55 0.72 0.37 1.72
N GLY A 56 -0.57 0.37 2.07
CA GLY A 56 -1.67 0.20 1.14
C GLY A 56 -2.74 1.28 1.29
N ALA A 57 -3.07 1.95 0.20
CA ALA A 57 -4.15 2.93 0.20
C ALA A 57 -4.83 2.98 -1.17
N PRO A 58 -6.17 3.18 -1.26
CA PRO A 58 -6.79 3.49 -2.52
C PRO A 58 -6.39 4.90 -2.99
N THR A 59 -6.49 5.16 -4.28
CA THR A 59 -6.34 6.50 -4.82
C THR A 59 -7.73 7.15 -4.92
N TYR A 60 -8.01 8.11 -4.06
CA TYR A 60 -9.23 8.91 -4.05
C TYR A 60 -8.91 10.37 -4.37
N MET A 61 -9.56 10.93 -5.39
CA MET A 61 -9.34 12.32 -5.82
C MET A 61 -7.86 12.68 -6.00
N GLY A 62 -7.09 11.74 -6.59
CA GLY A 62 -5.67 11.96 -6.93
C GLY A 62 -4.67 11.74 -5.80
N GLY A 63 -5.05 11.08 -4.70
CA GLY A 63 -4.15 10.83 -3.59
C GLY A 63 -4.66 9.79 -2.59
N ALA A 64 -3.88 9.54 -1.55
CA ALA A 64 -4.32 8.69 -0.45
C ALA A 64 -5.49 9.35 0.31
N PRO A 65 -6.49 8.58 0.78
CA PRO A 65 -7.63 9.11 1.51
C PRO A 65 -7.22 9.68 2.87
N TRP A 66 -8.08 10.54 3.43
CA TRP A 66 -7.79 11.24 4.68
C TRP A 66 -7.52 10.29 5.86
N GLN A 67 -8.15 9.12 5.88
CA GLN A 67 -7.92 8.11 6.91
C GLN A 67 -6.46 7.63 6.92
N PHE A 68 -5.92 7.34 5.72
CA PHE A 68 -4.51 6.99 5.60
C PHE A 68 -3.61 8.18 5.97
N LYS A 69 -4.00 9.39 5.59
CA LYS A 69 -3.24 10.60 5.96
C LYS A 69 -3.21 10.83 7.47
N LYS A 70 -4.32 10.60 8.16
CA LYS A 70 -4.36 10.68 9.63
C LYS A 70 -3.43 9.65 10.29
N PHE A 71 -3.44 8.40 9.81
CA PHE A 71 -2.47 7.39 10.23
C PHE A 71 -1.03 7.84 9.97
N ALA A 72 -0.74 8.38 8.79
CA ALA A 72 0.58 8.89 8.43
C ALA A 72 1.01 10.03 9.38
N ASP A 73 0.12 10.96 9.71
CA ASP A 73 0.41 12.03 10.66
C ASP A 73 0.67 11.49 12.08
N ALA A 74 -0.11 10.49 12.51
CA ALA A 74 0.08 9.83 13.80
C ALA A 74 1.42 9.07 13.89
N SER A 75 1.97 8.59 12.76
CA SER A 75 3.29 7.95 12.71
C SER A 75 4.45 8.90 13.07
N SER A 76 4.17 10.20 13.20
CA SER A 76 5.16 11.19 13.67
C SER A 76 5.79 10.82 15.02
N LYS A 77 5.09 10.06 15.87
CA LYS A 77 5.65 9.53 17.12
C LYS A 77 6.83 8.57 16.86
N ALA A 78 6.66 7.66 15.90
CA ALA A 78 7.72 6.73 15.50
C ALA A 78 8.86 7.46 14.76
N TRP A 79 8.51 8.48 13.96
CA TRP A 79 9.49 9.34 13.29
C TRP A 79 10.37 10.10 14.30
N PHE A 80 9.78 10.71 15.31
CA PHE A 80 10.50 11.48 16.32
C PHE A 80 11.49 10.63 17.12
N THR A 81 11.14 9.37 17.37
CA THR A 81 11.99 8.40 18.08
C THR A 81 12.82 7.52 17.14
N ARG A 82 12.73 7.77 15.82
CA ARG A 82 13.44 7.06 14.74
C ARG A 82 13.25 5.54 14.74
N LYS A 83 12.09 5.07 15.20
CA LYS A 83 11.78 3.64 15.30
C LYS A 83 11.68 2.94 13.95
N TRP A 84 11.33 3.67 12.89
CA TRP A 84 11.18 3.10 11.55
C TRP A 84 12.38 3.40 10.64
N GLN A 85 13.45 4.01 11.16
CA GLN A 85 14.67 4.24 10.40
C GLN A 85 15.28 2.91 9.94
N ASP A 86 15.81 2.90 8.74
CA ASP A 86 16.46 1.76 8.07
C ASP A 86 15.55 0.54 7.81
N LYS A 87 14.25 0.63 8.12
CA LYS A 87 13.29 -0.41 7.73
C LYS A 87 13.09 -0.43 6.20
N VAL A 88 12.75 -1.60 5.70
CA VAL A 88 12.36 -1.77 4.30
C VAL A 88 10.89 -1.37 4.12
N PHE A 89 10.60 -0.61 3.07
CA PHE A 89 9.24 -0.19 2.73
C PHE A 89 8.89 -0.56 1.29
N GLY A 90 7.62 -0.85 1.07
CA GLY A 90 7.00 -0.98 -0.23
C GLY A 90 5.58 -0.42 -0.18
N GLY A 91 4.88 -0.46 -1.32
CA GLY A 91 3.49 0.01 -1.30
C GLY A 91 2.68 -0.41 -2.50
N PHE A 92 1.36 -0.30 -2.32
CA PHE A 92 0.38 -0.57 -3.36
C PHE A 92 -0.79 0.40 -3.28
N THR A 93 -1.44 0.56 -4.42
CA THR A 93 -2.67 1.34 -4.53
C THR A 93 -3.61 0.76 -5.57
N ASN A 94 -4.88 1.09 -5.46
CA ASN A 94 -5.88 0.77 -6.46
C ASN A 94 -6.78 1.98 -6.74
N SER A 95 -7.37 2.00 -7.91
CA SER A 95 -8.43 2.93 -8.29
C SER A 95 -9.29 2.35 -9.42
N ALA A 96 -10.44 2.95 -9.69
CA ALA A 96 -11.38 2.44 -10.67
C ALA A 96 -10.89 2.56 -12.13
N SER A 97 -10.22 3.65 -12.47
CA SER A 97 -9.71 3.90 -13.81
C SER A 97 -8.36 3.22 -14.04
N LEU A 98 -8.01 2.93 -15.29
CA LEU A 98 -6.71 2.32 -15.64
C LEU A 98 -5.53 3.14 -15.12
N ASN A 99 -5.47 4.41 -15.46
CA ASN A 99 -4.47 5.33 -14.91
C ASN A 99 -4.87 5.75 -13.49
N GLY A 100 -5.99 6.47 -13.34
CA GLY A 100 -6.58 6.88 -12.07
C GLY A 100 -5.65 7.67 -11.15
N ASP A 101 -4.59 8.26 -11.70
CA ASP A 101 -3.56 9.01 -10.97
C ASP A 101 -2.89 8.21 -9.83
N LYS A 102 -2.88 6.88 -9.95
CA LYS A 102 -2.31 5.95 -8.95
C LYS A 102 -0.86 6.27 -8.59
N GLN A 103 -0.09 6.75 -9.57
CA GLN A 103 1.32 7.10 -9.35
C GLN A 103 1.48 8.17 -8.27
N VAL A 104 0.56 9.12 -8.16
CA VAL A 104 0.60 10.17 -7.12
C VAL A 104 0.52 9.56 -5.73
N THR A 105 -0.37 8.58 -5.54
CA THR A 105 -0.48 7.87 -4.27
C THR A 105 0.81 7.10 -3.94
N LEU A 106 1.39 6.38 -4.90
CA LEU A 106 2.64 5.65 -4.67
C LEU A 106 3.80 6.58 -4.31
N ILE A 107 3.93 7.72 -4.99
CA ILE A 107 4.96 8.73 -4.66
C ILE A 107 4.75 9.27 -3.24
N TYR A 108 3.50 9.47 -2.82
CA TYR A 108 3.20 9.86 -1.45
C TYR A 108 3.65 8.79 -0.44
N LEU A 109 3.33 7.50 -0.68
CA LEU A 109 3.75 6.40 0.19
C LEU A 109 5.28 6.28 0.26
N GLN A 110 5.96 6.41 -0.87
CA GLN A 110 7.43 6.43 -0.94
C GLN A 110 8.01 7.62 -0.17
N THR A 111 7.39 8.79 -0.30
CA THR A 111 7.80 9.99 0.44
C THR A 111 7.63 9.79 1.95
N LEU A 112 6.52 9.18 2.40
CA LEU A 112 6.30 8.84 3.80
C LEU A 112 7.40 7.89 4.32
N ALA A 113 7.72 6.84 3.58
CA ALA A 113 8.82 5.93 3.92
C ALA A 113 10.16 6.67 4.04
N SER A 114 10.44 7.58 3.11
CA SER A 114 11.66 8.41 3.10
C SER A 114 11.70 9.38 4.29
N GLN A 115 10.56 9.95 4.70
CA GLN A 115 10.45 10.77 5.91
C GLN A 115 10.89 9.98 7.16
N HIS A 116 10.55 8.70 7.24
CA HIS A 116 10.98 7.82 8.32
C HIS A 116 12.44 7.37 8.22
N GLY A 117 13.16 7.72 7.14
CA GLY A 117 14.52 7.26 6.88
C GLY A 117 14.58 5.80 6.43
N GLY A 118 13.52 5.29 5.82
CA GLY A 118 13.43 3.92 5.34
C GLY A 118 13.93 3.72 3.91
N LEU A 119 14.06 2.47 3.53
CA LEU A 119 14.51 2.02 2.21
C LEU A 119 13.29 1.59 1.39
N TRP A 120 13.02 2.28 0.30
CA TRP A 120 11.91 1.91 -0.58
C TRP A 120 12.31 0.81 -1.56
N VAL A 121 11.51 -0.25 -1.62
CA VAL A 121 11.64 -1.33 -2.58
C VAL A 121 10.57 -1.16 -3.68
N SER A 122 11.02 -1.10 -4.92
CA SER A 122 10.16 -1.03 -6.10
C SER A 122 9.48 -2.37 -6.38
N LEU A 123 8.48 -2.36 -7.29
CA LEU A 123 7.76 -3.57 -7.66
C LEU A 123 8.66 -4.67 -8.25
N GLY A 124 9.68 -4.29 -9.02
CA GLY A 124 10.63 -5.23 -9.62
C GLY A 124 10.08 -6.11 -10.75
N GLN A 125 8.79 -5.92 -11.13
CA GLN A 125 8.12 -6.66 -12.19
C GLN A 125 8.19 -5.91 -13.52
N ALA A 126 8.56 -6.60 -14.60
CA ALA A 126 8.50 -6.04 -15.94
C ALA A 126 7.03 -5.73 -16.33
N PRO A 127 6.77 -4.64 -17.06
CA PRO A 127 5.42 -4.32 -17.51
C PRO A 127 4.98 -5.27 -18.63
N ALA A 128 3.70 -5.61 -18.65
CA ALA A 128 3.06 -6.29 -19.78
C ALA A 128 2.77 -5.27 -20.90
N ASN A 129 3.72 -5.06 -21.79
CA ASN A 129 3.71 -3.97 -22.77
C ASN A 129 3.94 -4.40 -24.22
N VAL A 130 3.67 -5.65 -24.54
CA VAL A 130 3.73 -6.16 -25.93
C VAL A 130 2.33 -6.24 -26.53
N LEU A 131 2.25 -6.28 -27.86
CA LEU A 131 0.96 -6.30 -28.58
C LEU A 131 0.03 -7.44 -28.15
N ALA A 132 0.58 -8.59 -27.76
CA ALA A 132 -0.17 -9.74 -27.29
C ALA A 132 -0.60 -9.66 -25.81
N SER A 133 -0.17 -8.63 -25.07
CA SER A 133 -0.50 -8.47 -23.66
C SER A 133 -1.99 -8.21 -23.45
N THR A 134 -2.52 -8.74 -22.36
CA THR A 134 -3.92 -8.64 -21.96
C THR A 134 -4.05 -8.03 -20.57
N ARG A 135 -5.26 -7.79 -20.11
CA ARG A 135 -5.53 -7.29 -18.75
C ARG A 135 -5.23 -8.34 -17.67
N GLU A 136 -5.13 -9.59 -18.03
CA GLU A 136 -4.84 -10.72 -17.12
C GLU A 136 -3.33 -10.89 -16.87
N ASP A 137 -2.50 -10.17 -17.62
CA ASP A 137 -1.04 -10.28 -17.45
C ASP A 137 -0.56 -9.53 -16.22
N VAL A 138 0.43 -10.12 -15.56
CA VAL A 138 1.07 -9.49 -14.38
C VAL A 138 1.67 -8.14 -14.77
N ASN A 139 1.42 -7.13 -13.94
CA ASN A 139 1.84 -5.75 -14.17
C ASN A 139 1.33 -5.16 -15.51
N ASN A 140 0.08 -5.47 -15.87
CA ASN A 140 -0.58 -4.92 -17.06
C ASN A 140 -0.74 -3.39 -17.00
N LEU A 141 -0.75 -2.80 -15.80
CA LEU A 141 -0.80 -1.34 -15.60
C LEU A 141 0.57 -0.67 -15.73
N GLY A 142 1.66 -1.43 -15.81
CA GLY A 142 3.01 -0.92 -16.09
C GLY A 142 3.62 -0.12 -14.93
N GLY A 143 3.21 -0.36 -13.69
CA GLY A 143 3.78 0.29 -12.51
C GLY A 143 5.19 -0.19 -12.21
N SER A 144 6.06 0.71 -11.73
CA SER A 144 7.42 0.36 -11.29
C SER A 144 7.68 0.74 -9.84
N VAL A 145 7.11 1.86 -9.36
CA VAL A 145 7.34 2.36 -7.99
C VAL A 145 6.72 1.43 -6.94
N GLY A 146 5.59 0.82 -7.24
CA GLY A 146 4.87 -0.13 -6.38
C GLY A 146 3.77 -0.83 -7.15
N LEU A 147 2.99 -1.65 -6.46
CA LEU A 147 1.89 -2.40 -7.08
C LEU A 147 0.71 -1.47 -7.38
N LEU A 148 0.26 -1.49 -8.63
CA LEU A 148 -0.94 -0.83 -9.11
C LEU A 148 -2.03 -1.86 -9.40
N VAL A 149 -3.26 -1.58 -8.94
CA VAL A 149 -4.41 -2.45 -9.22
C VAL A 149 -5.57 -1.61 -9.76
N GLN A 150 -6.27 -2.11 -10.74
CA GLN A 150 -7.54 -1.55 -11.20
C GLN A 150 -8.70 -2.25 -10.48
N SER A 151 -9.59 -1.47 -9.88
CA SER A 151 -10.80 -1.94 -9.22
C SER A 151 -12.00 -1.16 -9.74
N PRO A 152 -12.73 -1.64 -10.78
CA PRO A 152 -13.86 -0.94 -11.35
C PRO A 152 -14.88 -0.52 -10.27
N ALA A 153 -15.47 0.67 -10.43
CA ALA A 153 -16.32 1.28 -9.39
C ALA A 153 -17.62 0.51 -9.12
N ASP A 154 -18.08 -0.25 -10.12
CA ASP A 154 -19.28 -1.08 -10.08
C ASP A 154 -19.01 -2.56 -9.78
N ALA A 155 -17.75 -2.92 -9.56
CA ALA A 155 -17.35 -4.28 -9.21
C ALA A 155 -17.36 -4.46 -7.68
N GLY A 156 -17.81 -5.61 -7.21
CA GLY A 156 -17.56 -6.04 -5.84
C GLY A 156 -16.09 -6.40 -5.62
N ALA A 157 -15.66 -6.46 -4.37
CA ALA A 157 -14.27 -6.83 -4.05
C ALA A 157 -13.89 -8.23 -4.59
N ASP A 158 -14.86 -9.14 -4.64
CA ASP A 158 -14.75 -10.50 -5.19
C ASP A 158 -14.64 -10.56 -6.73
N GLN A 159 -14.86 -9.46 -7.42
CA GLN A 159 -14.84 -9.34 -8.88
C GLN A 159 -13.57 -8.63 -9.41
N ILE A 160 -12.64 -8.33 -8.54
CA ILE A 160 -11.34 -7.73 -8.93
C ILE A 160 -10.42 -8.84 -9.42
N PRO A 161 -9.86 -8.74 -10.64
CA PRO A 161 -8.96 -9.74 -11.20
C PRO A 161 -7.63 -9.86 -10.46
#